data_166272dd1626e6f43de49c1c141fcf83
#
_entry.id   166272dd1626e6f43de49c1c141fcf83
#
_cell.length_a   1.000
_cell.length_b   1.000
_cell.length_c   1.000
_cell.angle_alpha   90.00
_cell.angle_beta   90.00
_cell.angle_gamma   90.00
#
_symmetry.space_group_name_H-M   'P 1'
#
loop_
_entity.id
_entity.type
_entity.pdbx_description
1 polymer ?
#
loop_
_entity_poly.entity_id
_entity_poly.type
_entity_poly.pdbx_seq_one_letter_code
_entity_poly.pdbx_strand_id
1 'polypeptide(L)'
;NEKYLGTDKYPQLIDEDIFRQANEKRVRKANSLCTISEDLSEIRKVTYCAECGEKVFRKTNGKGREYWNCENPDCFKFEYRMTDQMIMGAVITVLNSAAANPSLIECGGEVSTYSPTSDIVSQQNEINRMTDVSQINFERIKSEIFKLAEMKYDCCTYSDSPQKTEKIKAVLKDHEQLNTLDIGLFKACISRIWISHFCTIEVEFINGVHIKNITERNDKNVHSSECNGNPCESADNGKP
;
A
#
# COMPACT_ATOMS: atom_id res chain seq x y z
N ASN A 1 -31.23 -21.54 -5.37
CA ASN A 1 -30.83 -22.47 -6.42
C ASN A 1 -32.11 -22.94 -7.13
N GLU A 2 -32.20 -22.76 -8.41
CA GLU A 2 -33.36 -23.07 -9.25
C GLU A 2 -33.80 -24.54 -9.18
N LYS A 3 -32.91 -25.43 -8.73
CA LYS A 3 -33.22 -26.85 -8.47
C LYS A 3 -34.40 -27.07 -7.51
N TYR A 4 -34.71 -26.09 -6.67
CA TYR A 4 -35.84 -26.19 -5.74
C TYR A 4 -37.21 -25.92 -6.38
N LEU A 5 -37.21 -25.33 -7.59
CA LEU A 5 -38.44 -25.08 -8.36
C LEU A 5 -38.95 -26.31 -9.12
N GLY A 6 -38.24 -27.43 -9.01
CA GLY A 6 -38.57 -28.68 -9.70
C GLY A 6 -37.98 -28.78 -11.11
N THR A 7 -37.91 -29.98 -11.61
CA THR A 7 -37.49 -30.33 -12.95
C THR A 7 -38.34 -31.53 -13.40
N ASP A 8 -38.24 -31.89 -14.68
CA ASP A 8 -38.95 -33.10 -15.22
C ASP A 8 -38.69 -34.39 -14.42
N LYS A 9 -37.57 -34.44 -13.68
CA LYS A 9 -37.18 -35.61 -12.89
C LYS A 9 -37.46 -35.51 -11.40
N TYR A 10 -37.64 -34.29 -10.88
CA TYR A 10 -37.78 -34.05 -9.45
C TYR A 10 -38.97 -33.13 -9.20
N PRO A 11 -39.83 -33.43 -8.20
CA PRO A 11 -40.93 -32.56 -7.85
C PRO A 11 -40.44 -31.20 -7.29
N GLN A 12 -41.26 -30.19 -7.45
CA GLN A 12 -41.06 -28.91 -6.86
C GLN A 12 -41.06 -29.00 -5.34
N LEU A 13 -40.01 -28.48 -4.68
CA LEU A 13 -39.85 -28.49 -3.24
C LEU A 13 -40.29 -27.18 -2.58
N ILE A 14 -40.23 -26.08 -3.30
CA ILE A 14 -40.55 -24.73 -2.81
C ILE A 14 -41.43 -24.03 -3.85
N ASP A 15 -42.46 -23.39 -3.39
CA ASP A 15 -43.32 -22.55 -4.24
C ASP A 15 -42.53 -21.45 -4.92
N GLU A 16 -42.81 -21.16 -6.17
CA GLU A 16 -42.11 -20.19 -6.98
C GLU A 16 -42.16 -18.79 -6.38
N ASP A 17 -43.30 -18.40 -5.79
CA ASP A 17 -43.43 -17.10 -5.13
C ASP A 17 -42.55 -16.99 -3.88
N ILE A 18 -42.44 -18.06 -3.11
CA ILE A 18 -41.56 -18.13 -1.92
C ILE A 18 -40.09 -18.04 -2.35
N PHE A 19 -39.73 -18.77 -3.42
CA PHE A 19 -38.37 -18.72 -3.99
C PHE A 19 -38.01 -17.32 -4.49
N ARG A 20 -38.92 -16.65 -5.22
CA ARG A 20 -38.72 -15.28 -5.72
C ARG A 20 -38.54 -14.30 -4.58
N GLN A 21 -39.45 -14.31 -3.57
CA GLN A 21 -39.32 -13.45 -2.39
C GLN A 21 -38.02 -13.66 -1.61
N ALA A 22 -37.59 -14.90 -1.47
CA ALA A 22 -36.33 -15.24 -0.81
C ALA A 22 -35.13 -14.69 -1.58
N ASN A 23 -35.12 -14.83 -2.91
CA ASN A 23 -34.06 -14.26 -3.77
C ASN A 23 -34.05 -12.73 -3.75
N GLU A 24 -35.22 -12.08 -3.82
CA GLU A 24 -35.32 -10.63 -3.71
C GLU A 24 -34.80 -10.10 -2.35
N LYS A 25 -35.13 -10.79 -1.26
CA LYS A 25 -34.57 -10.47 0.07
C LYS A 25 -33.07 -10.67 0.12
N ARG A 26 -32.54 -11.73 -0.52
CA ARG A 26 -31.09 -11.99 -0.62
C ARG A 26 -30.39 -10.90 -1.40
N VAL A 27 -30.92 -10.52 -2.57
CA VAL A 27 -30.36 -9.46 -3.41
C VAL A 27 -30.41 -8.11 -2.69
N ARG A 28 -31.53 -7.75 -2.07
CA ARG A 28 -31.65 -6.54 -1.25
C ARG A 28 -30.61 -6.52 -0.12
N LYS A 29 -30.45 -7.63 0.58
CA LYS A 29 -29.47 -7.78 1.66
C LYS A 29 -28.03 -7.66 1.14
N ALA A 30 -27.72 -8.31 0.00
CA ALA A 30 -26.41 -8.20 -0.64
C ALA A 30 -26.10 -6.75 -1.07
N ASN A 31 -27.07 -6.07 -1.68
CA ASN A 31 -26.90 -4.68 -2.10
C ASN A 31 -26.80 -3.70 -0.93
N SER A 32 -27.51 -3.96 0.20
CA SER A 32 -27.41 -3.12 1.39
C SER A 32 -26.14 -3.33 2.21
N LEU A 33 -25.48 -4.49 2.07
CA LEU A 33 -24.27 -4.83 2.79
C LEU A 33 -22.98 -4.35 2.10
N CYS A 34 -23.04 -3.78 0.91
CA CYS A 34 -21.86 -3.57 0.08
C CYS A 34 -21.81 -2.24 -0.69
N THR A 35 -22.21 -1.13 -0.09
CA THR A 35 -21.76 0.18 -0.58
C THR A 35 -20.50 0.59 0.17
N ILE A 36 -19.39 -0.07 -0.16
CA ILE A 36 -18.07 0.50 0.11
C ILE A 36 -17.95 1.69 -0.85
N SER A 37 -17.65 2.87 -0.32
CA SER A 37 -17.39 4.05 -1.16
C SER A 37 -16.29 3.74 -2.17
N GLU A 38 -16.31 4.41 -3.31
CA GLU A 38 -15.27 4.26 -4.33
C GLU A 38 -13.89 4.53 -3.74
N ASP A 39 -13.78 5.54 -2.88
CA ASP A 39 -12.58 5.94 -2.14
C ASP A 39 -11.98 4.78 -1.36
N LEU A 40 -12.77 4.11 -0.54
CA LEU A 40 -12.34 2.97 0.24
C LEU A 40 -11.99 1.76 -0.63
N SER A 41 -12.66 1.60 -1.77
CA SER A 41 -12.33 0.56 -2.74
C SER A 41 -10.93 0.75 -3.31
N GLU A 42 -10.54 1.97 -3.65
CA GLU A 42 -9.20 2.28 -4.16
C GLU A 42 -8.13 2.15 -3.07
N ILE A 43 -8.38 2.67 -1.87
CA ILE A 43 -7.46 2.51 -0.73
C ILE A 43 -7.17 1.03 -0.46
N ARG A 44 -8.20 0.16 -0.46
CA ARG A 44 -8.03 -1.28 -0.22
C ARG A 44 -7.09 -1.96 -1.21
N LYS A 45 -7.03 -1.49 -2.45
CA LYS A 45 -6.17 -2.08 -3.49
C LYS A 45 -4.70 -1.90 -3.19
N VAL A 46 -4.34 -0.85 -2.47
CA VAL A 46 -2.96 -0.43 -2.23
C VAL A 46 -2.53 -0.46 -0.77
N THR A 47 -3.31 -1.08 0.12
CA THR A 47 -3.00 -1.13 1.56
C THR A 47 -2.35 -2.47 1.92
N TYR A 48 -1.20 -2.38 2.61
CA TYR A 48 -0.35 -3.51 2.98
C TYR A 48 0.11 -3.44 4.44
N CYS A 49 0.47 -4.59 4.99
CA CYS A 49 1.07 -4.71 6.32
C CYS A 49 2.56 -4.37 6.25
N ALA A 50 3.01 -3.46 7.11
CA ALA A 50 4.41 -3.03 7.14
C ALA A 50 5.36 -4.13 7.63
N GLU A 51 4.90 -5.10 8.41
CA GLU A 51 5.74 -6.16 8.97
C GLU A 51 5.89 -7.38 8.04
N CYS A 52 4.81 -7.81 7.37
CA CYS A 52 4.87 -9.02 6.54
C CYS A 52 4.70 -8.76 5.04
N GLY A 53 4.38 -7.55 4.63
CA GLY A 53 4.18 -7.19 3.22
C GLY A 53 2.87 -7.67 2.60
N GLU A 54 2.07 -8.46 3.32
CA GLU A 54 0.81 -8.98 2.83
C GLU A 54 -0.30 -7.92 2.85
N LYS A 55 -1.37 -8.19 2.10
CA LYS A 55 -2.51 -7.27 2.03
C LYS A 55 -3.22 -7.12 3.36
N VAL A 56 -3.69 -5.90 3.60
CA VAL A 56 -4.57 -5.59 4.72
C VAL A 56 -6.01 -5.50 4.21
N PHE A 57 -6.91 -6.23 4.88
CA PHE A 57 -8.32 -6.31 4.52
C PHE A 57 -9.21 -5.55 5.47
N ARG A 58 -10.15 -4.84 4.88
CA ARG A 58 -11.29 -4.27 5.60
C ARG A 58 -12.31 -5.36 5.90
N LYS A 59 -12.63 -5.54 7.18
CA LYS A 59 -13.65 -6.47 7.68
C LYS A 59 -14.72 -5.71 8.45
N THR A 60 -15.89 -6.32 8.60
CA THR A 60 -16.97 -5.78 9.42
C THR A 60 -17.33 -6.82 10.46
N ASN A 61 -17.41 -6.42 11.72
CA ASN A 61 -17.84 -7.33 12.78
C ASN A 61 -19.37 -7.51 12.75
N GLY A 62 -19.90 -8.47 13.54
CA GLY A 62 -21.33 -8.76 13.62
C GLY A 62 -22.21 -7.59 14.11
N LYS A 63 -21.61 -6.52 14.63
CA LYS A 63 -22.27 -5.26 15.03
C LYS A 63 -22.17 -4.17 13.97
N GLY A 64 -21.74 -4.48 12.76
CA GLY A 64 -21.61 -3.53 11.66
C GLY A 64 -20.41 -2.57 11.77
N ARG A 65 -19.50 -2.78 12.74
CA ARG A 65 -18.33 -1.91 12.90
C ARG A 65 -17.20 -2.42 12.02
N GLU A 66 -16.67 -1.53 11.16
CA GLU A 66 -15.55 -1.80 10.28
C GLU A 66 -14.22 -1.82 11.05
N TYR A 67 -13.30 -2.62 10.55
CA TYR A 67 -11.91 -2.67 11.01
C TYR A 67 -11.02 -3.25 9.92
N TRP A 68 -9.74 -2.91 9.97
CA TRP A 68 -8.74 -3.41 9.06
C TRP A 68 -7.85 -4.42 9.78
N ASN A 69 -7.41 -5.45 9.05
CA ASN A 69 -6.55 -6.49 9.59
C ASN A 69 -5.66 -7.08 8.50
N CYS A 70 -4.47 -7.54 8.89
CA CYS A 70 -3.59 -8.27 8.01
C CYS A 70 -4.22 -9.60 7.57
N GLU A 71 -4.00 -10.00 6.33
CA GLU A 71 -4.49 -11.28 5.79
C GLU A 71 -3.69 -12.47 6.31
N ASN A 72 -2.41 -12.27 6.56
CA ASN A 72 -1.51 -13.32 7.02
C ASN A 72 -1.92 -13.81 8.42
N PRO A 73 -2.31 -15.08 8.59
CA PRO A 73 -2.73 -15.63 9.87
C PRO A 73 -1.59 -15.70 10.90
N ASP A 74 -0.35 -15.81 10.42
CA ASP A 74 0.84 -15.90 11.26
C ASP A 74 1.40 -14.52 11.67
N CYS A 75 0.81 -13.44 11.10
CA CYS A 75 1.17 -12.08 11.44
C CYS A 75 0.40 -11.62 12.67
N PHE A 76 1.07 -10.82 13.52
CA PHE A 76 0.42 -10.25 14.70
C PHE A 76 -0.78 -9.37 14.30
N LYS A 77 -1.81 -9.36 15.14
CA LYS A 77 -2.94 -8.44 14.98
C LYS A 77 -2.50 -7.02 15.29
N PHE A 78 -3.14 -6.07 14.63
CA PHE A 78 -2.93 -4.67 14.97
C PHE A 78 -3.29 -4.40 16.44
N GLU A 79 -2.46 -3.64 17.12
CA GLU A 79 -2.61 -3.31 18.54
C GLU A 79 -3.94 -2.62 18.83
N TYR A 80 -4.35 -1.75 17.89
CA TYR A 80 -5.61 -1.02 17.98
C TYR A 80 -6.49 -1.31 16.77
N ARG A 81 -7.80 -1.08 16.97
CA ARG A 81 -8.75 -1.16 15.88
C ARG A 81 -8.52 -0.03 14.86
N MET A 82 -7.96 -0.37 13.71
CA MET A 82 -7.82 0.54 12.58
C MET A 82 -9.18 0.72 11.89
N THR A 83 -9.64 1.97 11.75
CA THR A 83 -10.93 2.33 11.11
C THR A 83 -10.69 2.94 9.73
N ASP A 84 -11.76 2.98 8.91
CA ASP A 84 -11.75 3.64 7.61
C ASP A 84 -11.32 5.11 7.73
N GLN A 85 -11.88 5.81 8.72
CA GLN A 85 -11.61 7.22 8.96
C GLN A 85 -10.13 7.49 9.33
N MET A 86 -9.51 6.59 10.09
CA MET A 86 -8.10 6.73 10.45
C MET A 86 -7.19 6.66 9.22
N ILE A 87 -7.45 5.70 8.32
CA ILE A 87 -6.65 5.54 7.10
C ILE A 87 -6.88 6.71 6.14
N MET A 88 -8.14 7.08 5.90
CA MET A 88 -8.47 8.22 5.04
C MET A 88 -7.89 9.52 5.58
N GLY A 89 -8.03 9.77 6.88
CA GLY A 89 -7.48 10.95 7.54
C GLY A 89 -5.95 11.01 7.45
N ALA A 90 -5.27 9.89 7.62
CA ALA A 90 -3.81 9.81 7.46
C ALA A 90 -3.37 10.14 6.04
N VAL A 91 -4.05 9.60 5.03
CA VAL A 91 -3.77 9.88 3.61
C VAL A 91 -3.97 11.36 3.29
N ILE A 92 -5.10 11.94 3.72
CA ILE A 92 -5.38 13.37 3.54
C ILE A 92 -4.30 14.24 4.21
N THR A 93 -3.92 13.91 5.43
CA THR A 93 -2.88 14.64 6.17
C THR A 93 -1.53 14.58 5.44
N VAL A 94 -1.13 13.42 4.93
CA VAL A 94 0.12 13.25 4.19
C VAL A 94 0.09 14.03 2.87
N LEU A 95 -1.01 13.98 2.12
CA LEU A 95 -1.17 14.75 0.89
C LEU A 95 -1.11 16.26 1.15
N ASN A 96 -1.80 16.75 2.18
CA ASN A 96 -1.76 18.15 2.58
C ASN A 96 -0.35 18.59 3.03
N SER A 97 0.37 17.73 3.77
CA SER A 97 1.74 18.01 4.19
C SER A 97 2.70 18.07 3.01
N ALA A 98 2.54 17.17 2.03
CA ALA A 98 3.33 17.16 0.80
C ALA A 98 3.04 18.40 -0.10
N ALA A 99 1.77 18.83 -0.15
CA ALA A 99 1.37 20.05 -0.88
C ALA A 99 1.94 21.32 -0.22
N ALA A 100 1.89 21.38 1.13
CA ALA A 100 2.43 22.52 1.89
C ALA A 100 3.96 22.57 1.87
N ASN A 101 4.61 21.42 1.83
CA ASN A 101 6.08 21.32 1.82
C ASN A 101 6.56 20.31 0.76
N PRO A 102 6.74 20.74 -0.50
CA PRO A 102 7.17 19.87 -1.60
C PRO A 102 8.54 19.22 -1.40
N SER A 103 9.38 19.71 -0.48
CA SER A 103 10.67 19.08 -0.18
C SER A 103 10.52 17.70 0.48
N LEU A 104 9.37 17.42 1.12
CA LEU A 104 9.09 16.11 1.72
C LEU A 104 9.00 14.97 0.69
N ILE A 105 8.71 15.30 -0.56
CA ILE A 105 8.59 14.32 -1.65
C ILE A 105 9.81 14.32 -2.57
N GLU A 106 10.88 15.03 -2.21
CA GLU A 106 12.11 14.99 -2.97
C GLU A 106 12.84 13.67 -2.72
N CYS A 107 13.09 12.96 -3.81
CA CYS A 107 13.97 11.80 -3.74
C CYS A 107 15.40 12.29 -3.60
N GLY A 108 16.07 11.96 -2.53
CA GLY A 108 17.53 12.11 -2.39
C GLY A 108 18.31 11.14 -3.30
N GLY A 109 17.69 10.68 -4.38
CA GLY A 109 18.28 9.73 -5.32
C GLY A 109 19.35 10.39 -6.15
N GLU A 110 20.54 9.80 -6.15
CA GLU A 110 21.59 10.10 -7.10
C GLU A 110 21.00 10.08 -8.51
N VAL A 111 21.19 11.19 -9.22
CA VAL A 111 21.03 11.19 -10.68
C VAL A 111 21.86 10.02 -11.18
N SER A 112 21.26 9.06 -11.90
CA SER A 112 21.91 7.85 -12.34
C SER A 112 23.22 8.25 -13.06
N THR A 113 24.31 8.17 -12.32
CA THR A 113 25.64 8.38 -12.89
C THR A 113 26.02 7.08 -13.55
N TYR A 114 26.02 7.08 -14.89
CA TYR A 114 26.61 6.02 -15.66
C TYR A 114 28.09 5.90 -15.28
N SER A 115 28.43 4.86 -14.55
CA SER A 115 29.82 4.52 -14.24
C SER A 115 30.21 3.29 -15.06
N PRO A 116 31.01 3.45 -16.14
CA PRO A 116 31.42 2.32 -16.95
C PRO A 116 32.29 1.37 -16.13
N THR A 117 31.95 0.08 -16.17
CA THR A 117 32.80 -0.97 -15.58
C THR A 117 34.07 -1.14 -16.39
N SER A 118 35.09 -1.76 -15.77
CA SER A 118 36.35 -2.13 -16.46
C SER A 118 36.13 -2.90 -17.77
N ASP A 119 35.11 -3.75 -17.77
CA ASP A 119 34.77 -4.60 -18.92
C ASP A 119 34.18 -3.77 -20.08
N ILE A 120 33.37 -2.77 -19.78
CA ILE A 120 32.85 -1.82 -20.79
C ILE A 120 33.97 -1.01 -21.40
N VAL A 121 34.90 -0.53 -20.57
CA VAL A 121 36.07 0.20 -21.07
C VAL A 121 36.95 -0.69 -21.94
N SER A 122 37.19 -1.93 -21.52
CA SER A 122 37.96 -2.93 -22.28
C SER A 122 37.29 -3.23 -23.63
N GLN A 123 36.00 -3.47 -23.65
CA GLN A 123 35.21 -3.72 -24.85
C GLN A 123 35.23 -2.51 -25.83
N GLN A 124 35.13 -1.30 -25.30
CA GLN A 124 35.23 -0.07 -26.10
C GLN A 124 36.63 0.05 -26.76
N ASN A 125 37.69 -0.24 -26.00
CA ASN A 125 39.05 -0.21 -26.50
C ASN A 125 39.30 -1.27 -27.59
N GLU A 126 38.69 -2.45 -27.47
CA GLU A 126 38.78 -3.50 -28.48
C GLU A 126 38.09 -3.08 -29.79
N ILE A 127 36.92 -2.46 -29.72
CA ILE A 127 36.24 -1.91 -30.90
C ILE A 127 37.10 -0.82 -31.56
N ASN A 128 37.71 0.07 -30.78
CA ASN A 128 38.61 1.11 -31.31
C ASN A 128 39.80 0.47 -32.05
N ARG A 129 40.43 -0.59 -31.51
CA ARG A 129 41.52 -1.32 -32.18
C ARG A 129 41.07 -1.96 -33.50
N MET A 130 39.83 -2.51 -33.53
CA MET A 130 39.30 -3.11 -34.77
C MET A 130 39.00 -2.07 -35.84
N THR A 131 38.78 -0.82 -35.50
CA THR A 131 38.54 0.26 -36.45
C THR A 131 39.82 0.91 -36.96
N ASP A 132 40.95 0.76 -36.23
CA ASP A 132 42.25 1.35 -36.58
C ASP A 132 43.05 0.53 -37.58
N VAL A 133 42.55 -0.62 -38.04
CA VAL A 133 43.26 -1.49 -38.99
C VAL A 133 42.88 -1.18 -40.45
N SER A 134 43.82 -1.44 -41.37
CA SER A 134 43.64 -1.15 -42.80
C SER A 134 42.55 -1.97 -43.49
N GLN A 135 42.24 -3.16 -42.97
CA GLN A 135 41.16 -4.01 -43.47
C GLN A 135 40.09 -4.18 -42.36
N ILE A 136 38.97 -3.55 -42.52
CA ILE A 136 37.90 -3.52 -41.58
C ILE A 136 36.93 -4.68 -41.84
N ASN A 137 36.66 -5.51 -40.82
CA ASN A 137 35.61 -6.50 -40.82
C ASN A 137 34.35 -5.92 -40.24
N PHE A 138 33.48 -5.39 -41.07
CA PHE A 138 32.25 -4.67 -40.63
C PHE A 138 31.28 -5.54 -39.83
N GLU A 139 31.11 -6.82 -40.19
CA GLU A 139 30.17 -7.69 -39.49
C GLU A 139 30.66 -8.00 -38.07
N ARG A 140 31.96 -8.22 -37.89
CA ARG A 140 32.54 -8.43 -36.56
C ARG A 140 32.45 -7.17 -35.71
N ILE A 141 32.78 -6.01 -36.24
CA ILE A 141 32.70 -4.75 -35.50
C ILE A 141 31.26 -4.47 -35.11
N LYS A 142 30.30 -4.69 -36.00
CA LYS A 142 28.85 -4.55 -35.71
C LYS A 142 28.45 -5.43 -34.53
N SER A 143 28.87 -6.69 -34.52
CA SER A 143 28.57 -7.61 -33.40
C SER A 143 29.13 -7.11 -32.07
N GLU A 144 30.37 -6.62 -32.05
CA GLU A 144 31.01 -6.11 -30.84
C GLU A 144 30.38 -4.78 -30.36
N ILE A 145 29.88 -3.93 -31.28
CA ILE A 145 29.12 -2.71 -30.93
C ILE A 145 27.81 -3.08 -30.26
N PHE A 146 27.06 -4.08 -30.75
CA PHE A 146 25.82 -4.51 -30.10
C PHE A 146 26.09 -5.08 -28.71
N LYS A 147 27.15 -5.90 -28.55
CA LYS A 147 27.57 -6.41 -27.25
C LYS A 147 27.91 -5.27 -26.28
N LEU A 148 28.66 -4.27 -26.73
CA LEU A 148 28.95 -3.08 -25.91
C LEU A 148 27.69 -2.33 -25.52
N ALA A 149 26.73 -2.19 -26.45
CA ALA A 149 25.46 -1.53 -26.17
C ALA A 149 24.65 -2.29 -25.10
N GLU A 150 24.61 -3.62 -25.16
CA GLU A 150 23.99 -4.48 -24.15
C GLU A 150 24.66 -4.31 -22.78
N MET A 151 25.98 -4.39 -22.71
CA MET A 151 26.74 -4.18 -21.48
C MET A 151 26.50 -2.79 -20.87
N LYS A 152 26.43 -1.73 -21.70
CA LYS A 152 26.10 -0.37 -21.27
C LYS A 152 24.66 -0.27 -20.74
N TYR A 153 23.72 -0.94 -21.41
CA TYR A 153 22.32 -0.96 -21.00
C TYR A 153 22.14 -1.64 -19.64
N ASP A 154 22.80 -2.78 -19.42
CA ASP A 154 22.74 -3.53 -18.16
C ASP A 154 23.34 -2.76 -16.98
N CYS A 155 24.31 -1.88 -17.24
CA CYS A 155 24.90 -1.01 -16.22
C CYS A 155 24.13 0.30 -16.00
N CYS A 156 23.14 0.62 -16.82
CA CYS A 156 22.32 1.81 -16.67
C CYS A 156 21.20 1.56 -15.65
N THR A 157 21.40 1.92 -14.40
CA THR A 157 20.30 2.05 -13.43
C THR A 157 19.52 3.31 -13.73
N TYR A 158 18.48 3.20 -14.55
CA TYR A 158 17.56 4.30 -14.81
C TYR A 158 16.55 4.43 -13.67
N SER A 159 16.60 5.54 -12.94
CA SER A 159 15.55 5.90 -11.99
C SER A 159 14.61 6.92 -12.62
N ASP A 160 13.33 6.59 -12.70
CA ASP A 160 12.26 7.51 -13.13
C ASP A 160 11.71 8.37 -11.97
N SER A 161 12.31 8.23 -10.78
CA SER A 161 11.90 8.95 -9.56
C SER A 161 11.89 10.47 -9.71
N PRO A 162 12.90 11.14 -10.34
CA PRO A 162 12.86 12.58 -10.54
C PRO A 162 11.68 13.05 -11.39
N GLN A 163 11.39 12.32 -12.47
CA GLN A 163 10.27 12.65 -13.36
C GLN A 163 8.92 12.44 -12.65
N LYS A 164 8.80 11.39 -11.84
CA LYS A 164 7.63 11.14 -11.01
C LYS A 164 7.47 12.22 -9.94
N THR A 165 8.56 12.67 -9.33
CA THR A 165 8.56 13.76 -8.35
C THR A 165 8.00 15.04 -8.95
N GLU A 166 8.45 15.43 -10.15
CA GLU A 166 7.94 16.63 -10.82
C GLU A 166 6.45 16.50 -11.19
N LYS A 167 6.00 15.30 -11.59
CA LYS A 167 4.57 15.03 -11.81
C LYS A 167 3.75 15.21 -10.52
N ILE A 168 4.21 14.67 -9.40
CA ILE A 168 3.54 14.81 -8.10
C ILE A 168 3.46 16.28 -7.71
N LYS A 169 4.58 17.02 -7.81
CA LYS A 169 4.62 18.46 -7.50
C LYS A 169 3.66 19.27 -8.36
N ALA A 170 3.61 18.99 -9.66
CA ALA A 170 2.70 19.66 -10.58
C ALA A 170 1.22 19.42 -10.20
N VAL A 171 0.86 18.19 -9.88
CA VAL A 171 -0.51 17.83 -9.49
C VAL A 171 -0.87 18.43 -8.12
N LEU A 172 0.04 18.42 -7.14
CA LEU A 172 -0.22 18.96 -5.80
C LEU A 172 -0.30 20.51 -5.79
N LYS A 173 0.41 21.19 -6.68
CA LYS A 173 0.44 22.66 -6.75
C LYS A 173 -0.93 23.29 -7.04
N ASP A 174 -1.76 22.59 -7.81
CA ASP A 174 -3.06 23.09 -8.25
C ASP A 174 -4.17 22.77 -7.23
N HIS A 175 -3.85 22.09 -6.12
CA HIS A 175 -4.84 21.69 -5.11
C HIS A 175 -4.76 22.57 -3.85
N GLU A 176 -5.92 23.04 -3.43
CA GLU A 176 -6.12 23.62 -2.11
C GLU A 176 -6.07 22.55 -1.01
N GLN A 177 -6.11 22.97 0.26
CA GLN A 177 -6.12 22.06 1.39
C GLN A 177 -7.33 21.11 1.31
N LEU A 178 -7.03 19.81 1.27
CA LEU A 178 -8.03 18.75 1.19
C LEU A 178 -8.73 18.54 2.55
N ASN A 179 -10.05 18.55 2.55
CA ASN A 179 -10.89 18.13 3.67
C ASN A 179 -11.49 16.75 3.45
N THR A 180 -11.58 16.33 2.18
CA THR A 180 -12.06 15.01 1.75
C THR A 180 -11.05 14.41 0.80
N LEU A 181 -11.04 13.08 0.67
CA LEU A 181 -10.15 12.40 -0.22
C LEU A 181 -10.55 12.65 -1.68
N ASP A 182 -9.61 13.17 -2.47
CA ASP A 182 -9.74 13.22 -3.93
C ASP A 182 -9.10 11.97 -4.53
N ILE A 183 -9.91 11.15 -5.19
CA ILE A 183 -9.48 9.89 -5.79
C ILE A 183 -8.56 10.09 -6.99
N GLY A 184 -8.76 11.14 -7.76
CA GLY A 184 -7.88 11.48 -8.88
C GLY A 184 -6.49 11.80 -8.38
N LEU A 185 -6.40 12.67 -7.38
CA LEU A 185 -5.16 13.03 -6.71
C LEU A 185 -4.50 11.84 -6.03
N PHE A 186 -5.28 11.02 -5.32
CA PHE A 186 -4.80 9.80 -4.68
C PHE A 186 -4.10 8.87 -5.68
N LYS A 187 -4.77 8.54 -6.78
CA LYS A 187 -4.23 7.67 -7.83
C LYS A 187 -3.01 8.26 -8.55
N ALA A 188 -2.96 9.57 -8.66
CA ALA A 188 -1.85 10.27 -9.30
C ALA A 188 -0.57 10.33 -8.44
N CYS A 189 -0.72 10.31 -7.11
CA CYS A 189 0.38 10.55 -6.19
C CYS A 189 0.82 9.30 -5.41
N ILE A 190 -0.10 8.41 -5.04
CA ILE A 190 0.14 7.34 -4.07
C ILE A 190 0.28 5.98 -4.76
N SER A 191 1.34 5.27 -4.39
CA SER A 191 1.65 3.90 -4.82
C SER A 191 1.09 2.88 -3.84
N ARG A 192 1.41 3.03 -2.55
CA ARG A 192 1.03 2.09 -1.49
C ARG A 192 0.77 2.79 -0.17
N ILE A 193 0.02 2.09 0.70
CA ILE A 193 -0.19 2.47 2.10
C ILE A 193 0.28 1.31 2.95
N TRP A 194 1.15 1.58 3.90
CA TRP A 194 1.70 0.62 4.83
C TRP A 194 1.14 0.86 6.22
N ILE A 195 0.64 -0.18 6.87
CA ILE A 195 0.09 -0.11 8.23
C ILE A 195 0.92 -1.02 9.11
N SER A 196 1.56 -0.45 10.15
CA SER A 196 2.30 -1.22 11.15
C SER A 196 1.35 -1.82 12.20
N HIS A 197 1.84 -2.80 12.98
CA HIS A 197 1.08 -3.38 14.09
C HIS A 197 0.74 -2.33 15.17
N PHE A 198 1.56 -1.32 15.33
CA PHE A 198 1.32 -0.18 16.21
C PHE A 198 0.36 0.86 15.62
N CYS A 199 -0.31 0.52 14.52
CA CYS A 199 -1.23 1.40 13.81
C CYS A 199 -0.62 2.71 13.30
N THR A 200 0.69 2.73 13.07
CA THR A 200 1.34 3.80 12.32
C THR A 200 1.04 3.61 10.83
N ILE A 201 0.65 4.67 10.16
CA ILE A 201 0.35 4.66 8.73
C ILE A 201 1.47 5.36 7.99
N GLU A 202 2.04 4.69 7.03
CA GLU A 202 3.07 5.20 6.14
C GLU A 202 2.55 5.18 4.71
N VAL A 203 2.68 6.29 4.01
CA VAL A 203 2.21 6.45 2.63
C VAL A 203 3.40 6.50 1.71
N GLU A 204 3.44 5.59 0.74
CA GLU A 204 4.43 5.51 -0.31
C GLU A 204 3.92 6.23 -1.56
N PHE A 205 4.66 7.23 -2.02
CA PHE A 205 4.38 7.95 -3.26
C PHE A 205 4.87 7.17 -4.48
N ILE A 206 4.36 7.50 -5.68
CA ILE A 206 4.75 6.84 -6.94
C ILE A 206 6.23 7.00 -7.30
N ASN A 207 6.93 7.97 -6.69
CA ASN A 207 8.37 8.18 -6.83
C ASN A 207 9.21 7.38 -5.82
N GLY A 208 8.56 6.56 -4.94
CA GLY A 208 9.21 5.74 -3.93
C GLY A 208 9.50 6.45 -2.61
N VAL A 209 9.09 7.71 -2.44
CA VAL A 209 9.23 8.42 -1.16
C VAL A 209 8.15 7.95 -0.19
N HIS A 210 8.55 7.74 1.06
CA HIS A 210 7.69 7.30 2.15
C HIS A 210 7.50 8.42 3.16
N ILE A 211 6.25 8.75 3.47
CA ILE A 211 5.90 9.73 4.51
C ILE A 211 5.06 9.05 5.58
N LYS A 212 5.53 9.10 6.82
CA LYS A 212 4.82 8.57 7.99
C LYS A 212 3.83 9.60 8.51
N ASN A 213 2.59 9.19 8.72
CA ASN A 213 1.64 9.97 9.49
C ASN A 213 1.90 9.72 10.98
N ILE A 214 2.56 10.65 11.64
CA ILE A 214 2.68 10.67 13.09
C ILE A 214 1.38 11.27 13.61
N THR A 215 0.36 10.44 13.80
CA THR A 215 -0.83 10.85 14.56
C THR A 215 -0.35 11.07 15.99
N GLU A 216 -0.27 12.33 16.44
CA GLU A 216 -0.10 12.63 17.86
C GLU A 216 -1.20 11.90 18.60
N ARG A 217 -0.83 10.93 19.42
CA ARG A 217 -1.75 10.20 20.28
C ARG A 217 -2.39 11.22 21.21
N ASN A 218 -3.67 11.47 21.06
CA ASN A 218 -4.44 12.06 22.12
C ASN A 218 -4.55 11.05 23.28
N ASP A 219 -3.54 11.03 24.12
CA ASP A 219 -3.46 10.20 25.35
C ASP A 219 -4.48 10.63 26.43
N LYS A 220 -5.70 10.95 26.03
CA LYS A 220 -6.79 11.35 26.95
C LYS A 220 -7.67 10.20 27.41
N ASN A 221 -7.27 8.94 27.25
CA ASN A 221 -8.00 7.80 27.83
C ASN A 221 -7.07 6.73 28.38
N VAL A 222 -6.09 7.13 29.18
CA VAL A 222 -5.57 6.22 30.19
C VAL A 222 -6.51 6.32 31.38
N HIS A 223 -7.47 5.41 31.47
CA HIS A 223 -8.12 5.11 32.72
C HIS A 223 -7.03 4.64 33.67
N SER A 224 -6.64 5.50 34.59
CA SER A 224 -5.92 5.15 35.80
C SER A 224 -6.82 4.20 36.59
N SER A 225 -6.63 2.90 36.39
CA SER A 225 -7.02 1.92 37.38
C SER A 225 -6.03 2.08 38.56
N GLU A 226 -6.36 2.98 39.46
CA GLU A 226 -5.78 2.98 40.78
C GLU A 226 -6.07 1.62 41.41
N CYS A 227 -5.05 0.78 41.45
CA CYS A 227 -5.03 -0.37 42.32
C CYS A 227 -5.00 0.14 43.75
N ASN A 228 -6.18 0.16 44.39
CA ASN A 228 -6.30 0.27 45.85
C ASN A 228 -5.58 -0.94 46.45
N GLY A 229 -4.30 -0.75 46.75
CA GLY A 229 -3.52 -1.66 47.55
C GLY A 229 -3.93 -1.54 49.00
N ASN A 230 -4.78 -2.44 49.50
CA ASN A 230 -4.88 -2.68 50.92
C ASN A 230 -3.60 -3.40 51.36
N PRO A 231 -2.92 -2.89 52.39
CA PRO A 231 -1.83 -3.62 53.00
C PRO A 231 -2.37 -4.83 53.77
N CYS A 232 -1.93 -6.02 53.39
CA CYS A 232 -2.11 -7.23 54.17
C CYS A 232 -1.39 -7.09 55.50
N GLU A 233 -2.10 -6.91 56.60
CA GLU A 233 -1.59 -7.09 57.95
C GLU A 233 -1.20 -8.55 58.13
N SER A 234 0.10 -8.76 58.36
CA SER A 234 0.64 -10.03 58.80
C SER A 234 0.27 -10.27 60.28
N ALA A 235 -0.69 -11.13 60.51
CA ALA A 235 -0.99 -11.64 61.84
C ALA A 235 0.11 -12.62 62.26
N ASP A 236 0.95 -12.16 63.16
CA ASP A 236 1.90 -12.97 63.92
C ASP A 236 1.13 -13.75 65.00
N ASN A 237 1.04 -15.05 64.83
CA ASN A 237 0.50 -15.96 65.86
C ASN A 237 1.66 -16.73 66.47
N GLY A 238 2.26 -16.13 67.54
CA GLY A 238 3.07 -16.84 68.45
C GLY A 238 2.26 -17.83 69.29
N LYS A 239 2.79 -18.99 69.50
CA LYS A 239 2.29 -19.96 70.48
C LYS A 239 3.45 -20.44 71.32
N PRO A 240 3.16 -20.71 72.58
CA PRO A 240 4.19 -21.01 73.59
C PRO A 240 4.85 -22.37 73.43
#